data_aafac3bd26cd362fb81edb4471474fae
#
_entry.id   aafac3bd26cd362fb81edb4471474fae
#
_cell.length_a   1.000
_cell.length_b   1.000
_cell.length_c   1.000
_cell.angle_alpha   90.00
_cell.angle_beta   90.00
_cell.angle_gamma   90.00
#
_symmetry.space_group_name_H-M   'P 1'
#
loop_
_entity.id
_entity.type
_entity.pdbx_description
1 polymer ?
#
loop_
_entity_poly.entity_id
_entity_poly.type
_entity_poly.pdbx_seq_one_letter_code
_entity_poly.pdbx_strand_id
1 'polypeptide(L)'
;MYQALAESLNLPAVATVNDLGVDKAFEAGEKFGLNMEKVDRVLGVALGSGVETNPMQMAQAYAAFANEGLMPEAHFISRIENASGQVIASHKNSQKRVIDKSVADKMTSMMLGTFTNGTGISSSPADYVMAGKTGTTEAVFNPEYTSDQWVIGYTPDVVISHWLGFPTTDENHYLA
;
A
#
# COMPACT_ATOMS: atom_id res chain seq x y z
N MET A 1 -15.02 -0.89 -12.14
CA MET A 1 -13.90 -0.61 -11.20
C MET A 1 -13.80 -1.66 -10.08
N TYR A 2 -14.90 -2.09 -9.40
CA TYR A 2 -14.84 -3.10 -8.32
C TYR A 2 -14.10 -4.38 -8.75
N GLN A 3 -14.55 -5.03 -9.83
CA GLN A 3 -13.90 -6.24 -10.35
C GLN A 3 -12.45 -5.97 -10.78
N ALA A 4 -12.20 -4.85 -11.46
CA ALA A 4 -10.86 -4.51 -11.91
C ALA A 4 -9.85 -4.38 -10.77
N LEU A 5 -10.26 -3.81 -9.64
CA LEU A 5 -9.42 -3.67 -8.45
C LEU A 5 -9.25 -5.03 -7.73
N ALA A 6 -10.34 -5.79 -7.56
CA ALA A 6 -10.33 -7.10 -6.92
C ALA A 6 -9.42 -8.11 -7.65
N GLU A 7 -9.52 -8.15 -8.98
CA GLU A 7 -8.72 -9.03 -9.83
C GLU A 7 -7.36 -8.44 -10.24
N SER A 8 -7.04 -7.23 -9.77
CA SER A 8 -5.76 -6.53 -10.05
C SER A 8 -5.50 -6.36 -11.56
N LEU A 9 -6.52 -5.97 -12.33
CA LEU A 9 -6.40 -5.80 -13.78
C LEU A 9 -5.57 -4.56 -14.13
N ASN A 10 -4.49 -4.74 -14.89
CA ASN A 10 -3.55 -3.69 -15.25
C ASN A 10 -4.16 -2.64 -16.18
N LEU A 11 -4.89 -3.05 -17.22
CA LEU A 11 -5.44 -2.12 -18.21
C LEU A 11 -6.37 -1.06 -17.63
N PRO A 12 -7.34 -1.37 -16.74
CA PRO A 12 -8.15 -0.35 -16.10
C PRO A 12 -7.36 0.62 -15.22
N ALA A 13 -6.31 0.14 -14.54
CA ALA A 13 -5.43 0.99 -13.73
C ALA A 13 -4.68 2.00 -14.61
N VAL A 14 -4.05 1.52 -15.69
CA VAL A 14 -3.32 2.35 -16.66
C VAL A 14 -4.27 3.34 -17.35
N ALA A 15 -5.46 2.90 -17.78
CA ALA A 15 -6.45 3.78 -18.38
C ALA A 15 -6.90 4.89 -17.43
N THR A 16 -7.10 4.56 -16.15
CA THR A 16 -7.46 5.56 -15.13
C THR A 16 -6.38 6.62 -14.97
N VAL A 17 -5.10 6.25 -14.92
CA VAL A 17 -4.01 7.22 -14.83
C VAL A 17 -3.87 8.01 -16.13
N ASN A 18 -4.07 7.39 -17.29
CA ASN A 18 -4.08 8.08 -18.58
C ASN A 18 -5.15 9.18 -18.63
N ASP A 19 -6.38 8.88 -18.19
CA ASP A 19 -7.49 9.82 -18.19
C ASP A 19 -7.32 10.92 -17.14
N LEU A 20 -6.77 10.58 -15.98
CA LEU A 20 -6.51 11.53 -14.88
C LEU A 20 -5.34 12.47 -15.21
N GLY A 21 -4.33 11.96 -15.91
CA GLY A 21 -3.02 12.57 -16.12
C GLY A 21 -1.98 12.10 -15.10
N VAL A 22 -0.78 11.80 -15.58
CA VAL A 22 0.35 11.27 -14.79
C VAL A 22 0.70 12.21 -13.62
N ASP A 23 0.69 13.53 -13.83
CA ASP A 23 1.02 14.51 -12.78
C ASP A 23 0.11 14.40 -11.56
N LYS A 24 -1.19 14.19 -11.76
CA LYS A 24 -2.13 14.01 -10.65
C LYS A 24 -1.94 12.67 -9.92
N ALA A 25 -1.49 11.63 -10.63
CA ALA A 25 -1.12 10.37 -9.99
C ALA A 25 0.11 10.55 -9.09
N PHE A 26 1.11 11.33 -9.54
CA PHE A 26 2.28 11.70 -8.73
C PHE A 26 1.89 12.50 -7.50
N GLU A 27 1.09 13.57 -7.65
CA GLU A 27 0.58 14.35 -6.52
C GLU A 27 -0.17 13.48 -5.50
N ALA A 28 -0.94 12.49 -5.98
CA ALA A 28 -1.62 11.55 -5.10
C ALA A 28 -0.62 10.66 -4.34
N GLY A 29 0.39 10.09 -5.03
CA GLY A 29 1.45 9.30 -4.40
C GLY A 29 2.17 10.07 -3.29
N GLU A 30 2.57 11.32 -3.56
CA GLU A 30 3.21 12.21 -2.58
C GLU A 30 2.31 12.50 -1.38
N LYS A 31 1.00 12.73 -1.60
CA LYS A 31 0.04 12.92 -0.51
C LYS A 31 -0.03 11.72 0.43
N PHE A 32 0.08 10.50 -0.11
CA PHE A 32 0.13 9.25 0.65
C PHE A 32 1.51 8.91 1.22
N GLY A 33 2.49 9.81 1.05
CA GLY A 33 3.83 9.67 1.64
C GLY A 33 4.80 8.82 0.85
N LEU A 34 4.50 8.52 -0.42
CA LEU A 34 5.44 7.84 -1.31
C LEU A 34 6.49 8.82 -1.84
N ASN A 35 7.72 8.35 -1.98
CA ASN A 35 8.78 9.14 -2.60
C ASN A 35 8.70 9.01 -4.12
N MET A 36 8.25 10.07 -4.77
CA MET A 36 8.07 10.12 -6.22
C MET A 36 9.20 10.87 -6.96
N GLU A 37 10.23 11.34 -6.24
CA GLU A 37 11.26 12.23 -6.80
C GLU A 37 12.06 11.59 -7.93
N LYS A 38 12.37 10.29 -7.82
CA LYS A 38 13.17 9.54 -8.81
C LYS A 38 12.35 8.66 -9.73
N VAL A 39 11.02 8.75 -9.66
CA VAL A 39 10.11 7.93 -10.46
C VAL A 39 9.91 8.57 -11.84
N ASP A 40 10.04 7.78 -12.89
CA ASP A 40 9.77 8.25 -14.24
C ASP A 40 8.29 8.59 -14.45
N ARG A 41 8.01 9.73 -15.08
CA ARG A 41 6.64 10.22 -15.33
C ARG A 41 6.02 9.51 -16.55
N VAL A 42 5.78 8.21 -16.39
CA VAL A 42 5.19 7.34 -17.40
C VAL A 42 3.93 6.64 -16.87
N LEU A 43 3.09 6.13 -17.76
CA LEU A 43 1.87 5.43 -17.37
C LEU A 43 2.10 4.17 -16.50
N GLY A 44 3.31 3.60 -16.54
CA GLY A 44 3.72 2.48 -15.69
C GLY A 44 3.61 2.76 -14.18
N VAL A 45 3.61 4.04 -13.76
CA VAL A 45 3.37 4.43 -12.35
C VAL A 45 2.02 3.91 -11.83
N ALA A 46 1.04 3.71 -12.72
CA ALA A 46 -0.27 3.11 -12.37
C ALA A 46 -0.14 1.70 -11.77
N LEU A 47 0.94 1.02 -12.07
CA LEU A 47 1.26 -0.34 -11.62
C LEU A 47 2.37 -0.35 -10.56
N GLY A 48 2.85 0.83 -10.13
CA GLY A 48 3.93 0.97 -9.16
C GLY A 48 5.33 0.98 -9.77
N SER A 49 5.47 1.04 -11.10
CA SER A 49 6.77 1.05 -11.78
C SER A 49 7.66 2.19 -11.26
N GLY A 50 8.88 1.85 -10.80
CA GLY A 50 9.86 2.79 -10.29
C GLY A 50 9.59 3.33 -8.87
N VAL A 51 8.48 2.96 -8.24
CA VAL A 51 8.16 3.40 -6.88
C VAL A 51 8.82 2.48 -5.86
N GLU A 52 9.87 2.98 -5.21
CA GLU A 52 10.49 2.29 -4.09
C GLU A 52 9.73 2.58 -2.80
N THR A 53 9.41 1.54 -2.04
CA THR A 53 8.65 1.65 -0.78
C THR A 53 9.06 0.55 0.21
N ASN A 54 8.50 0.60 1.41
CA ASN A 54 8.70 -0.41 2.44
C ASN A 54 7.39 -0.69 3.20
N PRO A 55 7.30 -1.79 3.98
CA PRO A 55 6.08 -2.15 4.69
C PRO A 55 5.53 -1.07 5.61
N MET A 56 6.39 -0.29 6.27
CA MET A 56 5.95 0.78 7.16
C MET A 56 5.27 1.94 6.39
N GLN A 57 5.88 2.37 5.27
CA GLN A 57 5.28 3.41 4.42
C GLN A 57 3.94 2.95 3.83
N MET A 58 3.87 1.69 3.38
CA MET A 58 2.62 1.15 2.84
C MET A 58 1.56 0.99 3.93
N ALA A 59 1.90 0.54 5.14
CA ALA A 59 0.97 0.50 6.27
C ALA A 59 0.44 1.90 6.61
N GLN A 60 1.32 2.91 6.64
CA GLN A 60 0.94 4.31 6.85
C GLN A 60 -0.02 4.81 5.77
N ALA A 61 0.28 4.56 4.49
CA ALA A 61 -0.57 4.99 3.38
C ALA A 61 -1.96 4.34 3.44
N TYR A 62 -2.02 3.03 3.70
CA TYR A 62 -3.29 2.31 3.80
C TYR A 62 -4.08 2.65 5.08
N ALA A 63 -3.42 3.10 6.15
CA ALA A 63 -4.10 3.61 7.34
C ALA A 63 -4.99 4.82 7.03
N ALA A 64 -4.71 5.58 5.97
CA ALA A 64 -5.61 6.64 5.53
C ALA A 64 -6.99 6.12 5.09
N PHE A 65 -7.06 4.96 4.44
CA PHE A 65 -8.34 4.34 4.07
C PHE A 65 -9.07 3.78 5.29
N ALA A 66 -8.35 3.13 6.22
CA ALA A 66 -8.91 2.61 7.46
C ALA A 66 -9.44 3.73 8.37
N ASN A 67 -8.82 4.92 8.33
CA ASN A 67 -9.08 6.06 9.21
C ASN A 67 -9.75 7.23 8.48
N GLU A 68 -10.76 6.95 7.68
CA GLU A 68 -11.63 7.96 7.05
C GLU A 68 -10.91 9.08 6.29
N GLY A 69 -9.75 8.76 5.69
CA GLY A 69 -8.93 9.69 4.91
C GLY A 69 -7.87 10.44 5.71
N LEU A 70 -7.73 10.14 7.01
CA LEU A 70 -6.70 10.69 7.89
C LEU A 70 -5.52 9.72 7.96
N MET A 71 -4.39 10.08 7.39
CA MET A 71 -3.15 9.31 7.44
C MET A 71 -2.38 9.63 8.72
N PRO A 72 -2.17 8.65 9.63
CA PRO A 72 -1.33 8.84 10.81
C PRO A 72 0.15 8.84 10.41
N GLU A 73 0.98 9.46 11.22
CA GLU A 73 2.43 9.35 11.11
C GLU A 73 2.90 8.05 11.76
N ALA A 74 3.49 7.17 10.96
CA ALA A 74 3.99 5.89 11.44
C ALA A 74 5.28 6.06 12.24
N HIS A 75 5.39 5.37 13.36
CA HIS A 75 6.55 5.39 14.25
C HIS A 75 6.72 4.05 14.97
N PHE A 76 7.95 3.73 15.36
CA PHE A 76 8.27 2.51 16.11
C PHE A 76 8.36 2.76 17.62
N ILE A 77 8.71 4.00 18.03
CA ILE A 77 8.92 4.36 19.42
C ILE A 77 7.86 5.37 19.83
N SER A 78 6.94 4.97 20.71
CA SER A 78 5.89 5.84 21.23
C SER A 78 6.38 6.69 22.41
N ARG A 79 7.27 6.14 23.27
CA ARG A 79 7.88 6.87 24.38
C ARG A 79 9.17 6.20 24.85
N ILE A 80 10.01 6.98 25.51
CA ILE A 80 11.25 6.55 26.17
C ILE A 80 11.15 6.92 27.64
N GLU A 81 11.42 5.96 28.52
CA GLU A 81 11.43 6.16 29.98
C GLU A 81 12.81 5.83 30.56
N ASN A 82 13.18 6.51 31.67
CA ASN A 82 14.35 6.14 32.43
C ASN A 82 14.03 4.98 33.41
N ALA A 83 15.04 4.50 34.15
CA ALA A 83 14.90 3.38 35.07
C ALA A 83 13.92 3.66 36.24
N SER A 84 13.60 4.93 36.52
CA SER A 84 12.62 5.33 37.54
C SER A 84 11.19 5.51 36.99
N GLY A 85 10.97 5.21 35.70
CA GLY A 85 9.65 5.35 35.04
C GLY A 85 9.34 6.79 34.60
N GLN A 86 10.28 7.70 34.67
CA GLN A 86 10.08 9.06 34.17
C GLN A 86 10.18 9.10 32.65
N VAL A 87 9.20 9.70 31.98
CA VAL A 87 9.21 9.89 30.53
C VAL A 87 10.28 10.91 30.14
N ILE A 88 11.26 10.47 29.33
CA ILE A 88 12.35 11.30 28.78
C ILE A 88 11.92 11.93 27.45
N ALA A 89 11.23 11.14 26.60
CA ALA A 89 10.74 11.58 25.33
C ALA A 89 9.43 10.82 24.98
N SER A 90 8.54 11.47 24.24
CA SER A 90 7.33 10.85 23.71
C SER A 90 7.06 11.34 22.31
N HIS A 91 6.58 10.44 21.46
CA HIS A 91 6.07 10.79 20.12
C HIS A 91 4.72 11.50 20.28
N LYS A 92 4.55 12.60 19.57
CA LYS A 92 3.23 13.25 19.45
C LYS A 92 2.52 12.65 18.24
N ASN A 93 1.41 11.96 18.48
CA ASN A 93 0.58 11.47 17.40
C ASN A 93 0.14 12.62 16.50
N SER A 94 0.49 12.54 15.22
CA SER A 94 0.06 13.48 14.19
C SER A 94 -0.73 12.73 13.11
N GLN A 95 -1.69 13.42 12.51
CA GLN A 95 -2.51 12.88 11.42
C GLN A 95 -2.68 13.97 10.37
N LYS A 96 -2.64 13.57 9.09
CA LYS A 96 -2.85 14.47 7.96
C LYS A 96 -4.00 13.96 7.12
N ARG A 97 -4.97 14.82 6.79
CA ARG A 97 -5.99 14.45 5.80
C ARG A 97 -5.38 14.42 4.40
N VAL A 98 -5.43 13.25 3.77
CA VAL A 98 -4.88 13.02 2.42
C VAL A 98 -5.99 12.85 1.38
N ILE A 99 -7.15 12.32 1.80
CA ILE A 99 -8.37 12.21 0.99
C ILE A 99 -9.61 12.51 1.84
N ASP A 100 -10.73 12.78 1.19
CA ASP A 100 -12.02 12.94 1.86
C ASP A 100 -12.52 11.58 2.37
N LYS A 101 -13.29 11.59 3.49
CA LYS A 101 -13.91 10.39 4.04
C LYS A 101 -14.70 9.61 2.98
N SER A 102 -15.52 10.29 2.18
CA SER A 102 -16.34 9.67 1.15
C SER A 102 -15.51 8.94 0.07
N VAL A 103 -14.27 9.41 -0.19
CA VAL A 103 -13.33 8.73 -1.10
C VAL A 103 -12.74 7.52 -0.42
N ALA A 104 -12.33 7.63 0.85
CA ALA A 104 -11.82 6.51 1.64
C ALA A 104 -12.86 5.38 1.73
N ASP A 105 -14.12 5.70 2.02
CA ASP A 105 -15.23 4.75 2.11
C ASP A 105 -15.46 4.01 0.77
N LYS A 106 -15.45 4.74 -0.36
CA LYS A 106 -15.59 4.16 -1.70
C LYS A 106 -14.42 3.25 -2.05
N MET A 107 -13.19 3.66 -1.76
CA MET A 107 -12.00 2.83 -1.99
C MET A 107 -12.04 1.57 -1.12
N THR A 108 -12.39 1.69 0.15
CA THR A 108 -12.57 0.55 1.06
C THR A 108 -13.60 -0.43 0.51
N SER A 109 -14.76 0.07 0.06
CA SER A 109 -15.80 -0.76 -0.56
C SER A 109 -15.31 -1.53 -1.79
N MET A 110 -14.46 -0.92 -2.63
CA MET A 110 -13.84 -1.61 -3.76
C MET A 110 -12.78 -2.63 -3.32
N MET A 111 -11.97 -2.29 -2.32
CA MET A 111 -10.88 -3.13 -1.83
C MET A 111 -11.34 -4.35 -1.02
N LEU A 112 -12.58 -4.38 -0.54
CA LEU A 112 -13.20 -5.58 0.03
C LEU A 112 -13.19 -6.76 -0.96
N GLY A 113 -13.36 -6.49 -2.24
CA GLY A 113 -13.36 -7.48 -3.31
C GLY A 113 -12.06 -8.29 -3.38
N THR A 114 -10.92 -7.71 -3.01
CA THR A 114 -9.62 -8.39 -3.03
C THR A 114 -9.63 -9.70 -2.22
N PHE A 115 -10.25 -9.68 -1.04
CA PHE A 115 -10.27 -10.82 -0.12
C PHE A 115 -11.56 -11.64 -0.17
N THR A 116 -12.60 -11.18 -0.88
CA THR A 116 -13.86 -11.92 -1.01
C THR A 116 -13.95 -12.77 -2.28
N ASN A 117 -13.46 -12.25 -3.39
CA ASN A 117 -13.52 -12.91 -4.71
C ASN A 117 -12.36 -12.55 -5.65
N GLY A 118 -11.32 -11.90 -5.12
CA GLY A 118 -10.17 -11.40 -5.88
C GLY A 118 -8.87 -12.13 -5.55
N THR A 119 -7.77 -11.47 -5.86
CA THR A 119 -6.40 -12.03 -5.78
C THR A 119 -5.95 -12.41 -4.37
N GLY A 120 -6.58 -11.87 -3.32
CA GLY A 120 -6.23 -12.11 -1.92
C GLY A 120 -7.09 -13.17 -1.23
N ILE A 121 -7.96 -13.87 -1.93
CA ILE A 121 -8.93 -14.80 -1.32
C ILE A 121 -8.28 -15.89 -0.45
N SER A 122 -7.11 -16.39 -0.85
CA SER A 122 -6.35 -17.38 -0.08
C SER A 122 -5.77 -16.84 1.23
N SER A 123 -5.66 -15.50 1.33
CA SER A 123 -5.17 -14.79 2.52
C SER A 123 -6.31 -14.16 3.32
N SER A 124 -7.56 -14.47 2.98
CA SER A 124 -8.72 -13.95 3.70
C SER A 124 -8.82 -14.55 5.10
N PRO A 125 -8.90 -13.73 6.15
CA PRO A 125 -9.12 -14.25 7.50
C PRO A 125 -10.53 -14.84 7.63
N ALA A 126 -10.65 -15.94 8.43
CA ALA A 126 -11.92 -16.65 8.57
C ALA A 126 -13.00 -15.84 9.31
N ASP A 127 -12.59 -15.00 10.27
CA ASP A 127 -13.50 -14.37 11.22
C ASP A 127 -13.62 -12.85 11.05
N TYR A 128 -12.93 -12.27 10.05
CA TYR A 128 -12.90 -10.83 9.85
C TYR A 128 -13.14 -10.45 8.40
N VAL A 129 -13.88 -9.35 8.21
CA VAL A 129 -13.97 -8.69 6.90
C VAL A 129 -12.81 -7.73 6.78
N MET A 130 -12.00 -7.90 5.75
CA MET A 130 -10.79 -7.13 5.50
C MET A 130 -10.84 -6.51 4.10
N ALA A 131 -10.45 -5.25 3.99
CA ALA A 131 -10.20 -4.59 2.72
C ALA A 131 -8.68 -4.51 2.46
N GLY A 132 -8.27 -4.39 1.21
CA GLY A 132 -6.86 -4.23 0.89
C GLY A 132 -6.49 -4.60 -0.53
N LYS A 133 -5.21 -4.87 -0.75
CA LYS A 133 -4.65 -5.14 -2.07
C LYS A 133 -3.47 -6.08 -1.99
N THR A 134 -3.34 -6.93 -2.98
CA THR A 134 -2.13 -7.71 -3.27
C THR A 134 -1.27 -6.99 -4.31
N GLY A 135 0.01 -7.29 -4.34
CA GLY A 135 0.95 -6.85 -5.37
C GLY A 135 1.93 -7.97 -5.70
N THR A 136 2.27 -8.08 -6.97
CA THR A 136 3.28 -9.04 -7.45
C THR A 136 4.08 -8.38 -8.55
N THR A 137 5.40 -8.42 -8.45
CA THR A 137 6.33 -7.89 -9.45
C THR A 137 7.09 -9.03 -10.09
N GLU A 138 7.10 -9.11 -11.40
CA GLU A 138 7.87 -10.09 -12.16
C GLU A 138 9.36 -9.79 -12.06
N ALA A 139 10.19 -10.82 -12.06
CA ALA A 139 11.63 -10.67 -12.08
C ALA A 139 12.11 -10.21 -13.46
N VAL A 140 12.98 -9.18 -13.51
CA VAL A 140 13.44 -8.56 -14.76
C VAL A 140 14.18 -9.56 -15.66
N PHE A 141 14.93 -10.50 -15.07
CA PHE A 141 15.72 -11.47 -15.82
C PHE A 141 14.88 -12.64 -16.39
N ASN A 142 13.74 -12.94 -15.77
CA ASN A 142 12.78 -13.95 -16.26
C ASN A 142 11.39 -13.67 -15.68
N PRO A 143 10.39 -13.34 -16.52
CA PRO A 143 9.03 -13.03 -16.06
C PRO A 143 8.25 -14.22 -15.51
N GLU A 144 8.77 -15.46 -15.62
CA GLU A 144 8.18 -16.62 -14.94
C GLU A 144 8.45 -16.63 -13.44
N TYR A 145 9.42 -15.83 -12.97
CA TYR A 145 9.77 -15.67 -11.56
C TYR A 145 9.25 -14.35 -11.01
N THR A 146 9.09 -14.32 -9.71
CA THR A 146 8.59 -13.14 -8.97
C THR A 146 9.74 -12.49 -8.21
N SER A 147 9.86 -11.17 -8.25
CA SER A 147 10.79 -10.41 -7.43
C SER A 147 10.18 -10.03 -6.08
N ASP A 148 8.93 -9.57 -6.08
CA ASP A 148 8.25 -9.05 -4.91
C ASP A 148 6.83 -9.56 -4.80
N GLN A 149 6.44 -9.95 -3.59
CA GLN A 149 5.05 -10.25 -3.25
C GLN A 149 4.59 -9.37 -2.09
N TRP A 150 3.46 -8.70 -2.27
CA TRP A 150 2.85 -7.82 -1.30
C TRP A 150 1.44 -8.28 -0.96
N VAL A 151 1.12 -8.20 0.32
CA VAL A 151 -0.26 -8.29 0.81
C VAL A 151 -0.46 -7.18 1.82
N ILE A 152 -1.41 -6.29 1.54
CA ILE A 152 -1.79 -5.24 2.47
C ILE A 152 -3.26 -5.38 2.74
N GLY A 153 -3.60 -5.56 4.01
CA GLY A 153 -4.97 -5.69 4.47
C GLY A 153 -5.25 -4.76 5.64
N TYR A 154 -6.48 -4.30 5.75
CA TYR A 154 -6.89 -3.47 6.86
C TYR A 154 -8.34 -3.68 7.27
N THR A 155 -8.59 -3.44 8.55
CA THR A 155 -9.88 -3.23 9.18
C THR A 155 -9.92 -1.80 9.73
N PRO A 156 -11.02 -1.33 10.33
CA PRO A 156 -11.03 -0.01 11.00
C PRO A 156 -9.97 0.15 12.10
N ASP A 157 -9.52 -0.96 12.71
CA ASP A 157 -8.67 -0.95 13.89
C ASP A 157 -7.20 -1.30 13.61
N VAL A 158 -6.93 -2.02 12.50
CA VAL A 158 -5.60 -2.58 12.21
C VAL A 158 -5.28 -2.50 10.73
N VAL A 159 -4.03 -2.14 10.42
CA VAL A 159 -3.44 -2.27 9.08
C VAL A 159 -2.27 -3.23 9.15
N ILE A 160 -2.23 -4.20 8.25
CA ILE A 160 -1.15 -5.15 8.08
C ILE A 160 -0.54 -4.94 6.70
N SER A 161 0.75 -4.71 6.63
CA SER A 161 1.52 -4.65 5.39
C SER A 161 2.60 -5.71 5.44
N HIS A 162 2.56 -6.65 4.51
CA HIS A 162 3.52 -7.73 4.39
C HIS A 162 4.19 -7.70 3.03
N TRP A 163 5.50 -7.83 3.03
CA TRP A 163 6.35 -7.95 1.85
C TRP A 163 7.21 -9.20 1.95
N LEU A 164 7.31 -9.91 0.84
CA LEU A 164 8.23 -11.02 0.64
C LEU A 164 9.04 -10.74 -0.63
N GLY A 165 10.35 -10.81 -0.53
CA GLY A 165 11.27 -10.54 -1.62
C GLY A 165 12.72 -10.51 -1.16
N PHE A 166 13.60 -10.13 -2.08
CA PHE A 166 15.01 -9.93 -1.82
C PHE A 166 15.35 -8.45 -2.02
N PRO A 167 16.32 -7.88 -1.27
CA PRO A 167 16.76 -6.51 -1.47
C PRO A 167 17.28 -6.23 -2.89
N THR A 168 17.79 -7.26 -3.55
CA THR A 168 18.18 -7.25 -4.95
C THR A 168 17.74 -8.56 -5.58
N THR A 169 17.02 -8.47 -6.69
CA THR A 169 16.55 -9.63 -7.44
C THR A 169 17.54 -9.94 -8.56
N ASP A 170 18.04 -11.19 -8.59
CA ASP A 170 18.92 -11.73 -9.62
C ASP A 170 18.61 -13.22 -9.83
N GLU A 171 19.40 -13.91 -10.67
CA GLU A 171 19.23 -15.34 -10.98
C GLU A 171 19.35 -16.28 -9.77
N ASN A 172 19.84 -15.80 -8.63
CA ASN A 172 20.00 -16.57 -7.37
C ASN A 172 19.04 -16.08 -6.26
N HIS A 173 18.41 -14.91 -6.44
CA HIS A 173 17.55 -14.25 -5.45
C HIS A 173 16.21 -13.85 -6.09
N TYR A 174 15.27 -14.80 -6.12
CA TYR A 174 13.92 -14.61 -6.66
C TYR A 174 12.92 -15.47 -5.87
N LEU A 175 11.65 -15.20 -6.05
CA LEU A 175 10.55 -16.01 -5.52
C LEU A 175 10.06 -16.96 -6.62
N ALA A 176 9.94 -18.25 -6.30
CA ALA A 176 9.49 -19.32 -7.22
C ALA A 176 7.98 -19.52 -7.15
#